data_9f37469ebe88c4a0209c75549537b6f0
#
_entry.id   9f37469ebe88c4a0209c75549537b6f0
#
_cell.length_a   1.000
_cell.length_b   1.000
_cell.length_c   1.000
_cell.angle_alpha   90.00
_cell.angle_beta   90.00
_cell.angle_gamma   90.00
#
_symmetry.space_group_name_H-M   'P 1'
#
loop_
_entity.id
_entity.type
_entity.pdbx_description
1 polymer ?
#
loop_
_entity_poly.entity_id
_entity_poly.type
_entity_poly.pdbx_seq_one_letter_code
_entity_poly.pdbx_strand_id
1 'polypeptide(L)'
;QPDKGQVIYDGRDITSMSASQIKELRNEIGMLFQGSALFDSETVLGNVMFPLRMFTRDTYASCKKRAEFCLERVNLKGVNDLYPSEISGGMQKRVAIARAIALNPKYLFCDEPNSGLDPKTSILIDELLSDITHEYNITTIINTHDMNSVIGIGENIVFINKGHREWVGNRAKIFTSSNEALNDFVFATRLFKEVKGYMIEEYRKHESADE
;
A
#
# COMPACT_ATOMS: atom_id res chain seq x y z
N GLN A 1 18.41 -2.88 -10.26
CA GLN A 1 18.79 -1.67 -11.03
C GLN A 1 18.03 -1.69 -12.34
N PRO A 2 17.58 -0.53 -12.85
CA PRO A 2 16.96 -0.45 -14.17
C PRO A 2 18.00 -0.70 -15.27
N ASP A 3 17.59 -1.30 -16.39
CA ASP A 3 18.45 -1.48 -17.57
C ASP A 3 18.75 -0.13 -18.24
N LYS A 4 17.80 0.81 -18.17
CA LYS A 4 17.92 2.17 -18.67
C LYS A 4 17.10 3.12 -17.80
N GLY A 5 17.52 4.39 -17.75
CA GLY A 5 16.86 5.41 -16.94
C GLY A 5 17.39 5.46 -15.51
N GLN A 6 16.67 6.15 -14.63
CA GLN A 6 17.06 6.43 -13.27
C GLN A 6 15.89 6.15 -12.32
N VAL A 7 16.21 5.79 -11.07
CA VAL A 7 15.24 5.71 -9.97
C VAL A 7 15.69 6.68 -8.89
N ILE A 8 14.87 7.69 -8.62
CA ILE A 8 15.22 8.81 -7.76
C ILE A 8 14.30 8.83 -6.53
N TYR A 9 14.91 8.86 -5.33
CA TYR A 9 14.25 9.04 -4.03
C TYR A 9 14.72 10.35 -3.40
N ASP A 10 13.85 11.33 -3.26
CA ASP A 10 14.17 12.66 -2.71
C ASP A 10 15.44 13.25 -3.34
N GLY A 11 15.52 13.25 -4.66
CA GLY A 11 16.69 13.74 -5.40
C GLY A 11 17.92 12.83 -5.39
N ARG A 12 17.85 11.66 -4.71
CA ARG A 12 18.94 10.68 -4.63
C ARG A 12 18.76 9.60 -5.71
N ASP A 13 19.65 9.56 -6.69
CA ASP A 13 19.62 8.53 -7.74
C ASP A 13 20.26 7.23 -7.22
N ILE A 14 19.42 6.19 -7.08
CA ILE A 14 19.85 4.86 -6.59
C ILE A 14 20.89 4.20 -7.50
N THR A 15 20.93 4.55 -8.78
CA THR A 15 21.89 3.96 -9.73
C THR A 15 23.32 4.39 -9.45
N SER A 16 23.50 5.53 -8.80
CA SER A 16 24.79 6.11 -8.41
C SER A 16 25.17 5.87 -6.94
N MET A 17 24.28 5.26 -6.15
CA MET A 17 24.51 5.03 -4.72
C MET A 17 25.52 3.93 -4.45
N SER A 18 26.36 4.15 -3.42
CA SER A 18 27.17 3.10 -2.81
C SER A 18 26.31 2.06 -2.06
N ALA A 19 26.88 0.89 -1.78
CA ALA A 19 26.19 -0.16 -1.02
C ALA A 19 25.72 0.33 0.39
N SER A 20 26.49 1.20 1.04
CA SER A 20 26.11 1.81 2.32
C SER A 20 24.88 2.70 2.19
N GLN A 21 24.88 3.58 1.19
CA GLN A 21 23.75 4.47 0.91
C GLN A 21 22.47 3.71 0.53
N ILE A 22 22.59 2.62 -0.23
CA ILE A 22 21.46 1.73 -0.55
C ILE A 22 20.93 1.08 0.74
N LYS A 23 21.81 0.66 1.66
CA LYS A 23 21.40 0.09 2.94
C LYS A 23 20.65 1.12 3.79
N GLU A 24 21.10 2.36 3.83
CA GLU A 24 20.43 3.46 4.54
C GLU A 24 19.05 3.74 3.92
N LEU A 25 18.97 3.84 2.58
CA LEU A 25 17.69 4.03 1.88
C LEU A 25 16.70 2.91 2.18
N ARG A 26 17.15 1.64 2.27
CA ARG A 26 16.27 0.51 2.60
C ARG A 26 15.62 0.63 3.98
N ASN A 27 16.26 1.31 4.93
CA ASN A 27 15.65 1.56 6.24
C ASN A 27 14.52 2.61 6.17
N GLU A 28 14.49 3.42 5.10
CA GLU A 28 13.43 4.39 4.83
C GLU A 28 12.25 3.76 4.06
N ILE A 29 12.35 2.48 3.68
CA ILE A 29 11.36 1.78 2.85
C ILE A 29 10.68 0.68 3.67
N GLY A 30 9.36 0.73 3.77
CA GLY A 30 8.52 -0.37 4.19
C GLY A 30 7.98 -1.14 2.98
N MET A 31 7.83 -2.46 3.11
CA MET A 31 7.24 -3.29 2.06
C MET A 31 6.16 -4.22 2.61
N LEU A 32 5.02 -4.22 1.93
CA LEU A 32 3.93 -5.17 2.11
C LEU A 32 3.84 -6.04 0.86
N PHE A 33 4.13 -7.32 1.00
CA PHE A 33 4.07 -8.29 -0.10
C PHE A 33 2.68 -8.91 -0.21
N GLN A 34 2.32 -9.37 -1.40
CA GLN A 34 1.04 -10.01 -1.72
C GLN A 34 0.69 -11.14 -0.73
N GLY A 35 1.63 -12.04 -0.42
CA GLY A 35 1.45 -13.15 0.53
C GLY A 35 1.75 -12.81 1.99
N SER A 36 1.78 -11.51 2.39
CA SER A 36 2.21 -11.04 3.72
C SER A 36 3.69 -11.34 4.05
N ALA A 37 4.25 -12.41 3.55
CA ALA A 37 5.64 -12.87 3.74
C ALA A 37 6.07 -12.86 5.21
N LEU A 38 5.20 -13.32 6.11
CA LEU A 38 5.52 -13.49 7.53
C LEU A 38 6.44 -14.70 7.71
N PHE A 39 7.26 -14.63 8.73
CA PHE A 39 8.09 -15.77 9.15
C PHE A 39 7.23 -16.72 9.98
N ASP A 40 6.97 -17.91 9.49
CA ASP A 40 6.15 -18.92 10.16
C ASP A 40 6.77 -19.42 11.48
N SER A 41 8.09 -19.31 11.60
CA SER A 41 8.84 -19.69 12.81
C SER A 41 8.87 -18.59 13.89
N GLU A 42 8.39 -17.40 13.59
CA GLU A 42 8.32 -16.28 14.50
C GLU A 42 6.88 -15.99 14.93
N THR A 43 6.68 -15.55 16.15
CA THR A 43 5.37 -15.08 16.61
C THR A 43 4.96 -13.78 15.90
N VAL A 44 3.73 -13.35 16.07
CA VAL A 44 3.22 -12.05 15.60
C VAL A 44 4.15 -10.92 16.07
N LEU A 45 4.47 -10.87 17.36
CA LEU A 45 5.39 -9.88 17.90
C LEU A 45 6.80 -10.01 17.31
N GLY A 46 7.30 -11.24 17.19
CA GLY A 46 8.61 -11.54 16.57
C GLY A 46 8.71 -11.04 15.13
N ASN A 47 7.68 -11.25 14.34
CA ASN A 47 7.59 -10.74 12.98
C ASN A 47 7.70 -9.20 12.91
N VAL A 48 6.98 -8.47 13.78
CA VAL A 48 7.03 -7.00 13.81
C VAL A 48 8.35 -6.49 14.38
N MET A 49 8.93 -7.18 15.34
CA MET A 49 10.24 -6.86 15.90
C MET A 49 11.41 -7.12 14.95
N PHE A 50 11.23 -8.00 13.96
CA PHE A 50 12.31 -8.43 13.07
C PHE A 50 13.09 -7.26 12.43
N PRO A 51 12.48 -6.30 11.73
CA PRO A 51 13.21 -5.17 11.14
C PRO A 51 13.92 -4.30 12.22
N LEU A 52 13.31 -4.11 13.37
CA LEU A 52 13.93 -3.34 14.47
C LEU A 52 15.22 -4.01 14.95
N ARG A 53 15.20 -5.32 15.18
CA ARG A 53 16.37 -6.11 15.60
C ARG A 53 17.48 -6.12 14.55
N MET A 54 17.13 -6.09 13.26
CA MET A 54 18.10 -6.17 12.15
C MET A 54 18.74 -4.82 11.81
N PHE A 55 18.01 -3.72 11.98
CA PHE A 55 18.41 -2.44 11.43
C PHE A 55 18.61 -1.33 12.47
N THR A 56 18.26 -1.56 13.74
CA THR A 56 18.55 -0.63 14.83
C THR A 56 19.55 -1.21 15.82
N ARG A 57 20.04 -0.34 16.73
CA ARG A 57 20.86 -0.75 17.89
C ARG A 57 20.06 -0.67 19.19
N ASP A 58 18.75 -0.66 19.08
CA ASP A 58 17.84 -0.51 20.22
C ASP A 58 17.87 -1.74 21.13
N THR A 59 17.56 -1.52 22.39
CA THR A 59 17.39 -2.63 23.34
C THR A 59 16.16 -3.47 22.97
N TYR A 60 16.16 -4.73 23.40
CA TYR A 60 15.00 -5.61 23.22
C TYR A 60 13.71 -4.98 23.75
N ALA A 61 13.76 -4.33 24.91
CA ALA A 61 12.60 -3.66 25.52
C ALA A 61 12.08 -2.51 24.64
N SER A 62 12.97 -1.72 24.02
CA SER A 62 12.60 -0.65 23.09
C SER A 62 11.95 -1.22 21.82
N CYS A 63 12.58 -2.23 21.21
CA CYS A 63 12.04 -2.92 20.05
C CYS A 63 10.64 -3.51 20.31
N LYS A 64 10.48 -4.17 21.47
CA LYS A 64 9.20 -4.74 21.92
C LYS A 64 8.12 -3.66 22.03
N LYS A 65 8.41 -2.57 22.75
CA LYS A 65 7.47 -1.45 22.91
C LYS A 65 7.06 -0.85 21.57
N ARG A 66 8.02 -0.68 20.64
CA ARG A 66 7.73 -0.17 19.31
C ARG A 66 6.87 -1.14 18.50
N ALA A 67 7.15 -2.43 18.54
CA ALA A 67 6.38 -3.45 17.85
C ALA A 67 4.95 -3.55 18.38
N GLU A 68 4.77 -3.51 19.71
CA GLU A 68 3.44 -3.48 20.33
C GLU A 68 2.64 -2.25 19.91
N PHE A 69 3.27 -1.09 19.88
CA PHE A 69 2.66 0.12 19.34
C PHE A 69 2.21 -0.06 17.88
N CYS A 70 3.05 -0.64 17.01
CA CYS A 70 2.67 -0.90 15.62
C CYS A 70 1.50 -1.89 15.50
N LEU A 71 1.45 -2.92 16.35
CA LEU A 71 0.33 -3.86 16.41
C LEU A 71 -0.98 -3.18 16.85
N GLU A 72 -0.91 -2.29 17.83
CA GLU A 72 -2.08 -1.50 18.24
C GLU A 72 -2.60 -0.59 17.11
N ARG A 73 -1.69 0.02 16.33
CA ARG A 73 -2.07 0.87 15.19
C ARG A 73 -2.82 0.11 14.09
N VAL A 74 -2.58 -1.18 13.94
CA VAL A 74 -3.31 -2.04 13.00
C VAL A 74 -4.47 -2.80 13.68
N ASN A 75 -4.92 -2.35 14.85
CA ASN A 75 -6.02 -2.94 15.61
C ASN A 75 -5.82 -4.43 15.95
N LEU A 76 -4.59 -4.80 16.32
CA LEU A 76 -4.26 -6.15 16.81
C LEU A 76 -3.83 -6.07 18.27
N LYS A 77 -4.64 -6.68 19.17
CA LYS A 77 -4.38 -6.76 20.61
C LYS A 77 -4.47 -8.19 21.10
N GLY A 78 -3.61 -8.58 22.04
CA GLY A 78 -3.66 -9.89 22.67
C GLY A 78 -3.21 -11.06 21.78
N VAL A 79 -2.49 -10.79 20.69
CA VAL A 79 -2.06 -11.80 19.70
C VAL A 79 -0.54 -11.93 19.61
N ASN A 80 0.21 -11.27 20.51
CA ASN A 80 1.65 -11.15 20.44
C ASN A 80 2.37 -12.50 20.33
N ASP A 81 1.89 -13.49 21.06
CA ASP A 81 2.51 -14.82 21.21
C ASP A 81 1.98 -15.85 20.19
N LEU A 82 0.98 -15.48 19.37
CA LEU A 82 0.45 -16.34 18.34
C LEU A 82 1.39 -16.40 17.13
N TYR A 83 1.35 -17.53 16.44
CA TYR A 83 2.07 -17.71 15.17
C TYR A 83 1.19 -17.36 13.96
N PRO A 84 1.77 -17.10 12.77
CA PRO A 84 1.00 -16.82 11.56
C PRO A 84 -0.07 -17.86 11.24
N SER A 85 0.17 -19.12 11.50
CA SER A 85 -0.78 -20.22 11.30
C SER A 85 -2.00 -20.19 12.24
N GLU A 86 -1.95 -19.45 13.32
CA GLU A 86 -3.00 -19.34 14.35
C GLU A 86 -3.91 -18.12 14.17
N ILE A 87 -3.63 -17.28 13.15
CA ILE A 87 -4.37 -16.05 12.87
C ILE A 87 -4.96 -16.05 11.46
N SER A 88 -6.06 -15.30 11.27
CA SER A 88 -6.73 -15.21 9.97
C SER A 88 -5.87 -14.47 8.92
N GLY A 89 -6.17 -14.67 7.63
CA GLY A 89 -5.48 -13.98 6.53
C GLY A 89 -5.51 -12.45 6.65
N GLY A 90 -6.65 -11.88 7.05
CA GLY A 90 -6.76 -10.44 7.32
C GLY A 90 -5.90 -9.98 8.51
N MET A 91 -5.75 -10.80 9.56
CA MET A 91 -4.83 -10.52 10.65
C MET A 91 -3.37 -10.61 10.19
N GLN A 92 -3.02 -11.61 9.36
CA GLN A 92 -1.68 -11.72 8.78
C GLN A 92 -1.30 -10.48 7.96
N LYS A 93 -2.24 -9.94 7.16
CA LYS A 93 -2.04 -8.67 6.43
C LYS A 93 -1.76 -7.52 7.38
N ARG A 94 -2.53 -7.37 8.46
CA ARG A 94 -2.31 -6.33 9.46
C ARG A 94 -0.96 -6.49 10.17
N VAL A 95 -0.54 -7.71 10.52
CA VAL A 95 0.82 -7.95 11.06
C VAL A 95 1.90 -7.53 10.06
N ALA A 96 1.72 -7.83 8.78
CA ALA A 96 2.68 -7.44 7.74
C ALA A 96 2.73 -5.91 7.55
N ILE A 97 1.59 -5.21 7.67
CA ILE A 97 1.56 -3.73 7.70
C ILE A 97 2.29 -3.21 8.93
N ALA A 98 2.01 -3.74 10.14
CA ALA A 98 2.69 -3.36 11.38
C ALA A 98 4.22 -3.54 11.26
N ARG A 99 4.67 -4.64 10.66
CA ARG A 99 6.09 -4.89 10.37
C ARG A 99 6.67 -3.87 9.39
N ALA A 100 5.94 -3.53 8.34
CA ALA A 100 6.38 -2.59 7.32
C ALA A 100 6.58 -1.17 7.87
N ILE A 101 5.76 -0.75 8.85
CA ILE A 101 5.86 0.59 9.47
C ILE A 101 6.75 0.64 10.73
N ALA A 102 7.33 -0.49 11.14
CA ALA A 102 8.09 -0.58 12.39
C ALA A 102 9.27 0.40 12.46
N LEU A 103 9.97 0.61 11.34
CA LEU A 103 11.13 1.51 11.22
C LEU A 103 10.77 2.98 10.94
N ASN A 104 9.49 3.38 10.98
CA ASN A 104 9.02 4.71 10.53
C ASN A 104 9.49 5.04 9.10
N PRO A 105 9.09 4.25 8.10
CA PRO A 105 9.54 4.45 6.73
C PRO A 105 9.03 5.76 6.15
N LYS A 106 9.76 6.35 5.21
CA LYS A 106 9.31 7.47 4.38
C LYS A 106 8.48 7.00 3.19
N TYR A 107 8.73 5.78 2.74
CA TYR A 107 8.10 5.16 1.58
C TYR A 107 7.51 3.82 1.98
N LEU A 108 6.28 3.56 1.58
CA LEU A 108 5.61 2.27 1.78
C LEU A 108 5.19 1.71 0.42
N PHE A 109 5.71 0.56 0.07
CA PHE A 109 5.32 -0.16 -1.14
C PHE A 109 4.42 -1.32 -0.77
N CYS A 110 3.23 -1.37 -1.38
CA CYS A 110 2.25 -2.42 -1.17
C CYS A 110 2.00 -3.14 -2.50
N ASP A 111 2.26 -4.42 -2.52
CA ASP A 111 1.99 -5.28 -3.67
C ASP A 111 0.77 -6.14 -3.38
N GLU A 112 -0.33 -5.87 -4.11
CA GLU A 112 -1.63 -6.56 -3.98
C GLU A 112 -2.06 -6.73 -2.50
N PRO A 113 -2.24 -5.63 -1.73
CA PRO A 113 -2.51 -5.71 -0.29
C PRO A 113 -3.77 -6.50 0.04
N ASN A 114 -4.77 -6.48 -0.83
CA ASN A 114 -6.09 -7.10 -0.61
C ASN A 114 -6.22 -8.50 -1.21
N SER A 115 -5.18 -9.01 -1.86
CA SER A 115 -5.22 -10.35 -2.48
C SER A 115 -5.58 -11.44 -1.48
N GLY A 116 -6.61 -12.23 -1.82
CA GLY A 116 -7.09 -13.36 -1.01
C GLY A 116 -7.97 -12.99 0.18
N LEU A 117 -8.40 -11.74 0.30
CA LEU A 117 -9.32 -11.28 1.34
C LEU A 117 -10.76 -11.19 0.81
N ASP A 118 -11.71 -11.28 1.73
CA ASP A 118 -13.11 -10.97 1.45
C ASP A 118 -13.30 -9.44 1.26
N PRO A 119 -14.37 -9.00 0.55
CA PRO A 119 -14.57 -7.59 0.24
C PRO A 119 -14.61 -6.66 1.47
N LYS A 120 -15.20 -7.12 2.58
CA LYS A 120 -15.29 -6.33 3.80
C LYS A 120 -13.93 -6.13 4.45
N THR A 121 -13.14 -7.19 4.51
CA THR A 121 -11.77 -7.13 5.03
C THR A 121 -10.87 -6.29 4.13
N SER A 122 -11.05 -6.35 2.80
CA SER A 122 -10.30 -5.51 1.84
C SER A 122 -10.51 -4.02 2.10
N ILE A 123 -11.76 -3.58 2.30
CA ILE A 123 -12.08 -2.18 2.63
C ILE A 123 -11.34 -1.75 3.92
N LEU A 124 -11.36 -2.58 4.96
CA LEU A 124 -10.66 -2.28 6.22
C LEU A 124 -9.13 -2.17 6.05
N ILE A 125 -8.53 -2.94 5.15
CA ILE A 125 -7.10 -2.83 4.83
C ILE A 125 -6.82 -1.55 4.05
N ASP A 126 -7.66 -1.17 3.10
CA ASP A 126 -7.54 0.06 2.33
C ASP A 126 -7.63 1.29 3.24
N GLU A 127 -8.64 1.36 4.10
CA GLU A 127 -8.81 2.42 5.09
C GLU A 127 -7.58 2.51 6.01
N LEU A 128 -7.10 1.37 6.52
CA LEU A 128 -5.92 1.31 7.37
C LEU A 128 -4.66 1.83 6.66
N LEU A 129 -4.44 1.48 5.39
CA LEU A 129 -3.31 1.96 4.61
C LEU A 129 -3.41 3.47 4.35
N SER A 130 -4.62 3.97 4.06
CA SER A 130 -4.88 5.40 3.90
C SER A 130 -4.60 6.17 5.19
N ASP A 131 -5.13 5.71 6.33
CA ASP A 131 -4.93 6.35 7.64
C ASP A 131 -3.45 6.41 8.01
N ILE A 132 -2.72 5.29 7.87
CA ILE A 132 -1.28 5.22 8.14
C ILE A 132 -0.51 6.17 7.22
N THR A 133 -0.85 6.23 5.95
CA THR A 133 -0.22 7.10 4.96
C THR A 133 -0.30 8.56 5.38
N HIS A 134 -1.49 9.02 5.74
CA HIS A 134 -1.73 10.42 6.13
C HIS A 134 -1.15 10.74 7.51
N GLU A 135 -1.39 9.87 8.50
CA GLU A 135 -0.95 10.12 9.88
C GLU A 135 0.58 10.21 10.00
N TYR A 136 1.30 9.34 9.29
CA TYR A 136 2.76 9.31 9.34
C TYR A 136 3.42 10.09 8.20
N ASN A 137 2.64 10.75 7.34
CA ASN A 137 3.13 11.48 6.15
C ASN A 137 4.06 10.62 5.29
N ILE A 138 3.63 9.39 5.00
CA ILE A 138 4.36 8.41 4.19
C ILE A 138 3.97 8.57 2.72
N THR A 139 4.93 8.45 1.81
CA THR A 139 4.63 8.26 0.39
C THR A 139 4.32 6.79 0.15
N THR A 140 3.04 6.47 -0.03
CA THR A 140 2.58 5.08 -0.25
C THR A 140 2.34 4.81 -1.72
N ILE A 141 2.90 3.72 -2.22
CA ILE A 141 2.70 3.22 -3.59
C ILE A 141 2.04 1.85 -3.50
N ILE A 142 0.83 1.74 -4.03
CA ILE A 142 0.05 0.51 -4.06
C ILE A 142 -0.01 -0.01 -5.49
N ASN A 143 0.54 -1.20 -5.72
CA ASN A 143 0.35 -1.95 -6.96
C ASN A 143 -0.86 -2.86 -6.76
N THR A 144 -1.91 -2.67 -7.56
CA THR A 144 -3.13 -3.47 -7.46
C THR A 144 -3.91 -3.48 -8.77
N HIS A 145 -4.70 -4.53 -8.97
CA HIS A 145 -5.72 -4.64 -10.01
C HIS A 145 -7.15 -4.51 -9.43
N ASP A 146 -7.29 -4.31 -8.12
CA ASP A 146 -8.61 -4.11 -7.49
C ASP A 146 -9.10 -2.68 -7.69
N MET A 147 -10.10 -2.51 -8.53
CA MET A 147 -10.68 -1.20 -8.82
C MET A 147 -11.41 -0.58 -7.65
N ASN A 148 -11.88 -1.37 -6.68
CA ASN A 148 -12.48 -0.83 -5.47
C ASN A 148 -11.41 -0.08 -4.66
N SER A 149 -10.23 -0.65 -4.49
CA SER A 149 -9.09 0.02 -3.83
C SER A 149 -8.66 1.26 -4.60
N VAL A 150 -8.50 1.17 -5.93
CA VAL A 150 -8.10 2.31 -6.78
C VAL A 150 -9.08 3.47 -6.63
N ILE A 151 -10.39 3.21 -6.67
CA ILE A 151 -11.43 4.24 -6.55
C ILE A 151 -11.61 4.67 -5.09
N GLY A 152 -11.42 3.75 -4.11
CA GLY A 152 -11.57 4.01 -2.69
C GLY A 152 -10.51 4.95 -2.13
N ILE A 153 -9.23 4.63 -2.33
CA ILE A 153 -8.11 5.30 -1.69
C ILE A 153 -7.07 5.90 -2.66
N GLY A 154 -7.20 5.67 -3.99
CA GLY A 154 -6.23 6.19 -4.96
C GLY A 154 -6.31 7.70 -5.13
N GLU A 155 -5.24 8.43 -4.85
CA GLU A 155 -5.13 9.89 -5.05
C GLU A 155 -4.46 10.21 -6.39
N ASN A 156 -3.28 9.61 -6.62
CA ASN A 156 -2.53 9.70 -7.86
C ASN A 156 -2.48 8.31 -8.50
N ILE A 157 -3.10 8.17 -9.64
CA ILE A 157 -3.30 6.88 -10.28
C ILE A 157 -2.50 6.83 -11.58
N VAL A 158 -1.70 5.77 -11.71
CA VAL A 158 -0.92 5.47 -12.91
C VAL A 158 -1.39 4.14 -13.46
N PHE A 159 -1.93 4.14 -14.67
CA PHE A 159 -2.30 2.92 -15.37
C PHE A 159 -1.15 2.44 -16.24
N ILE A 160 -0.68 1.23 -15.96
CA ILE A 160 0.37 0.55 -16.71
C ILE A 160 -0.28 -0.51 -17.61
N ASN A 161 -0.03 -0.40 -18.90
CA ASN A 161 -0.54 -1.36 -19.89
C ASN A 161 0.60 -1.81 -20.81
N LYS A 162 0.79 -3.11 -20.97
CA LYS A 162 1.85 -3.70 -21.83
C LYS A 162 3.24 -3.13 -21.57
N GLY A 163 3.56 -2.84 -20.30
CA GLY A 163 4.85 -2.28 -19.89
C GLY A 163 5.02 -0.78 -20.12
N HIS A 164 3.97 -0.07 -20.55
CA HIS A 164 3.98 1.37 -20.78
C HIS A 164 3.06 2.10 -19.79
N ARG A 165 3.45 3.34 -19.43
CA ARG A 165 2.60 4.26 -18.71
C ARG A 165 1.52 4.81 -19.64
N GLU A 166 0.37 4.14 -19.67
CA GLU A 166 -0.73 4.39 -20.59
C GLU A 166 -1.55 5.63 -20.19
N TRP A 167 -1.78 5.81 -18.89
CA TRP A 167 -2.59 6.92 -18.39
C TRP A 167 -2.15 7.35 -17.00
N VAL A 168 -2.37 8.63 -16.67
CA VAL A 168 -2.11 9.21 -15.34
C VAL A 168 -3.24 10.16 -14.97
N GLY A 169 -3.72 10.07 -13.73
CA GLY A 169 -4.77 10.95 -13.23
C GLY A 169 -5.10 10.68 -11.77
N ASN A 170 -6.32 11.01 -11.40
CA ASN A 170 -6.88 10.75 -10.08
C ASN A 170 -8.26 10.09 -10.20
N ARG A 171 -8.92 9.80 -9.06
CA ARG A 171 -10.24 9.16 -9.01
C ARG A 171 -11.29 9.84 -9.92
N ALA A 172 -11.38 11.16 -9.87
CA ALA A 172 -12.35 11.90 -10.68
C ALA A 172 -12.08 11.74 -12.18
N LYS A 173 -10.82 11.80 -12.60
CA LYS A 173 -10.41 11.69 -14.00
C LYS A 173 -10.57 10.29 -14.59
N ILE A 174 -10.66 9.24 -13.78
CA ILE A 174 -10.93 7.88 -14.29
C ILE A 174 -12.28 7.84 -15.01
N PHE A 175 -13.33 8.40 -14.41
CA PHE A 175 -14.69 8.32 -14.95
C PHE A 175 -14.89 9.16 -16.22
N THR A 176 -14.14 10.25 -16.36
CA THR A 176 -14.23 11.17 -17.51
C THR A 176 -13.16 10.91 -18.58
N SER A 177 -12.29 9.91 -18.38
CA SER A 177 -11.22 9.61 -19.32
C SER A 177 -11.75 9.08 -20.66
N SER A 178 -11.16 9.57 -21.76
CA SER A 178 -11.38 9.05 -23.12
C SER A 178 -10.39 7.95 -23.51
N ASN A 179 -9.44 7.56 -22.61
CA ASN A 179 -8.47 6.51 -22.92
C ASN A 179 -9.18 5.15 -23.01
N GLU A 180 -9.16 4.54 -24.19
CA GLU A 180 -9.86 3.28 -24.49
C GLU A 180 -9.32 2.12 -23.63
N ALA A 181 -8.00 1.94 -23.53
CA ALA A 181 -7.39 0.85 -22.79
C ALA A 181 -7.72 0.93 -21.28
N LEU A 182 -7.73 2.13 -20.70
CA LEU A 182 -8.18 2.35 -19.34
C LEU A 182 -9.64 1.99 -19.16
N ASN A 183 -10.49 2.45 -20.09
CA ASN A 183 -11.93 2.20 -20.05
C ASN A 183 -12.25 0.71 -20.15
N ASP A 184 -11.60 -0.01 -21.04
CA ASP A 184 -11.77 -1.46 -21.22
C ASP A 184 -11.35 -2.23 -19.95
N PHE A 185 -10.32 -1.75 -19.27
CA PHE A 185 -9.83 -2.38 -18.03
C PHE A 185 -10.74 -2.05 -16.83
N VAL A 186 -10.97 -0.77 -16.55
CA VAL A 186 -11.68 -0.31 -15.34
C VAL A 186 -13.18 -0.66 -15.42
N PHE A 187 -13.80 -0.46 -16.58
CA PHE A 187 -15.23 -0.65 -16.79
C PHE A 187 -15.55 -1.98 -17.51
N ALA A 188 -14.74 -3.01 -17.30
CA ALA A 188 -14.95 -4.34 -17.87
C ALA A 188 -16.26 -4.97 -17.38
N THR A 189 -16.66 -4.73 -16.11
CA THR A 189 -17.88 -5.28 -15.53
C THR A 189 -19.10 -4.40 -15.79
N ARG A 190 -20.29 -5.01 -15.82
CA ARG A 190 -21.57 -4.30 -16.01
C ARG A 190 -21.79 -3.25 -14.91
N LEU A 191 -21.51 -3.60 -13.66
CA LEU A 191 -21.66 -2.70 -12.52
C LEU A 191 -20.83 -1.42 -12.69
N PHE A 192 -19.56 -1.54 -13.03
CA PHE A 192 -18.69 -0.37 -13.23
C PHE A 192 -19.11 0.47 -14.45
N LYS A 193 -19.70 -0.14 -15.50
CA LYS A 193 -20.29 0.62 -16.62
C LYS A 193 -21.49 1.47 -16.20
N GLU A 194 -22.36 0.90 -15.36
CA GLU A 194 -23.51 1.63 -14.80
C GLU A 194 -23.05 2.77 -13.90
N VAL A 195 -22.09 2.52 -12.99
CA VAL A 195 -21.50 3.55 -12.11
C VAL A 195 -20.87 4.68 -12.93
N LYS A 196 -20.15 4.36 -14.02
CA LYS A 196 -19.60 5.39 -14.92
C LYS A 196 -20.68 6.31 -15.49
N GLY A 197 -21.81 5.73 -15.93
CA GLY A 197 -22.95 6.52 -16.46
C GLY A 197 -23.46 7.53 -15.44
N TYR A 198 -23.72 7.09 -14.20
CA TYR A 198 -24.18 7.98 -13.12
C TYR A 198 -23.17 9.09 -12.78
N MET A 199 -21.89 8.74 -12.66
CA MET A 199 -20.85 9.72 -12.33
C MET A 199 -20.69 10.79 -13.40
N ILE A 200 -20.76 10.44 -14.70
CA ILE A 200 -20.72 11.41 -15.81
C ILE A 200 -21.92 12.35 -15.75
N GLU A 201 -23.13 11.86 -15.44
CA GLU A 201 -24.31 12.69 -15.31
C GLU A 201 -24.21 13.66 -14.13
N GLU A 202 -23.67 13.23 -12.99
CA GLU A 202 -23.44 14.11 -11.84
C GLU A 202 -22.41 15.20 -12.15
N TYR A 203 -21.28 14.87 -12.76
CA TYR A 203 -20.29 15.87 -13.17
C TYR A 203 -20.87 16.93 -14.09
N ARG A 204 -21.69 16.55 -15.08
CA ARG A 204 -22.36 17.49 -16.00
C ARG A 204 -23.36 18.41 -15.28
N LYS A 205 -24.06 17.91 -14.25
CA LYS A 205 -24.98 18.72 -13.45
C LYS A 205 -24.25 19.78 -12.62
N HIS A 206 -23.07 19.44 -12.08
CA HIS A 206 -22.27 20.39 -11.32
C HIS A 206 -21.63 21.45 -12.21
N GLU A 207 -21.10 21.09 -13.39
CA GLU A 207 -20.57 22.08 -14.34
C GLU A 207 -21.65 23.07 -14.82
N SER A 208 -22.91 22.62 -15.00
CA SER A 208 -24.02 23.49 -15.40
C SER A 208 -24.64 24.32 -14.26
N ALA A 209 -24.23 24.13 -13.02
CA ALA A 209 -24.68 24.90 -11.85
C ALA A 209 -23.72 26.04 -11.49
N ASP A 210 -22.48 26.00 -11.98
CA ASP A 210 -21.45 27.02 -11.78
C ASP A 210 -21.35 28.03 -12.94
N GLU A 211 -22.18 27.88 -13.99
CA GLU A 211 -22.42 28.89 -15.06
C GLU A 211 -23.70 29.71 -14.76
#